data_0443677303cc861b58e76d93ec87a74c
#
_entry.id   0443677303cc861b58e76d93ec87a74c
#
_cell.length_a   1.000
_cell.length_b   1.000
_cell.length_c   1.000
_cell.angle_alpha   90.00
_cell.angle_beta   90.00
_cell.angle_gamma   90.00
#
_symmetry.space_group_name_H-M   'P 1'
#
loop_
_entity.id
_entity.type
_entity.pdbx_description
1 polymer ?
#
loop_
_entity_poly.entity_id
_entity_poly.type
_entity_poly.pdbx_seq_one_letter_code
_entity_poly.pdbx_strand_id
1 'polypeptide(L)'
;RMFEYGGGFVQDRSIYEDVDIFAKMHEEQGTMSADDYHTYYELFNAMVMTPYFPKPDVLIYLECDYDEVIDRIQQRGRDMEINTDPEYWRKLFKRYENWINNFNACPVVRLNINEYDIHEDLDSLDPVIDKIAQVIKAYRQVDTR
;
A
#
# COMPACT_ATOMS: atom_id res chain seq x y z
N ARG A 1 10.40 11.89 -15.59
CA ARG A 1 9.87 11.70 -16.97
C ARG A 1 8.38 11.42 -17.02
N MET A 2 7.81 10.54 -16.13
CA MET A 2 6.36 10.25 -16.14
C MET A 2 5.51 11.49 -15.83
N PHE A 3 5.95 12.36 -14.93
CA PHE A 3 5.23 13.59 -14.55
C PHE A 3 5.33 14.73 -15.57
N GLU A 4 6.32 14.68 -16.46
CA GLU A 4 6.55 15.72 -17.47
C GLU A 4 5.51 15.71 -18.60
N TYR A 5 4.81 14.60 -18.80
CA TYR A 5 3.84 14.43 -19.91
C TYR A 5 2.39 14.67 -19.51
N GLY A 6 2.12 14.99 -18.24
CA GLY A 6 0.76 15.07 -17.72
C GLY A 6 0.09 13.70 -17.65
N GLY A 7 -0.96 13.56 -16.86
CA GLY A 7 -1.68 12.30 -16.62
C GLY A 7 -1.43 11.73 -15.24
N GLY A 8 -2.10 10.61 -14.94
CA GLY A 8 -1.96 9.87 -13.69
C GLY A 8 -1.19 8.58 -13.90
N PHE A 9 -0.69 8.02 -12.80
CA PHE A 9 -0.16 6.66 -12.78
C PHE A 9 -0.67 5.92 -11.55
N VAL A 10 -0.76 4.62 -11.66
CA VAL A 10 -1.09 3.72 -10.57
C VAL A 10 0.14 2.87 -10.28
N GLN A 11 0.50 2.77 -9.02
CA GLN A 11 1.65 1.99 -8.57
C GLN A 11 1.17 0.91 -7.61
N ASP A 12 1.62 -0.32 -7.82
CA ASP A 12 1.47 -1.40 -6.85
C ASP A 12 2.55 -1.26 -5.80
N ARG A 13 2.11 -1.10 -4.55
CA ARG A 13 2.92 -0.75 -3.37
C ARG A 13 3.60 0.61 -3.46
N SER A 14 4.15 1.03 -2.35
CA SER A 14 4.77 2.34 -2.22
C SER A 14 5.97 2.31 -1.28
N ILE A 15 6.79 3.35 -1.34
CA ILE A 15 7.93 3.54 -0.43
C ILE A 15 7.48 3.65 1.04
N TYR A 16 6.23 4.03 1.32
CA TYR A 16 5.69 4.09 2.69
C TYR A 16 5.60 2.69 3.31
N GLU A 17 5.12 1.70 2.56
CA GLU A 17 5.07 0.30 3.00
C GLU A 17 6.46 -0.29 3.17
N ASP A 18 7.39 0.06 2.25
CA ASP A 18 8.78 -0.42 2.32
C ASP A 18 9.44 -0.02 3.63
N VAL A 19 9.23 1.21 4.09
CA VAL A 19 9.82 1.72 5.33
C VAL A 19 9.08 1.20 6.55
N ASP A 20 7.76 1.42 6.61
CA ASP A 20 6.99 1.23 7.84
C ASP A 20 6.65 -0.25 8.11
N ILE A 21 6.61 -1.07 7.05
CA ILE A 21 6.27 -2.49 7.16
C ILE A 21 7.51 -3.35 6.96
N PHE A 22 8.11 -3.33 5.77
CA PHE A 22 9.14 -4.31 5.41
C PHE A 22 10.48 -4.05 6.08
N ALA A 23 11.02 -2.84 6.00
CA ALA A 23 12.28 -2.51 6.66
C ALA A 23 12.16 -2.65 8.19
N LYS A 24 11.02 -2.26 8.77
CA LYS A 24 10.76 -2.43 10.20
C LYS A 24 10.67 -3.90 10.61
N MET A 25 10.09 -4.77 9.78
CA MET A 25 10.10 -6.21 10.02
C MET A 25 11.51 -6.79 10.00
N HIS A 26 12.34 -6.35 9.06
CA HIS A 26 13.73 -6.79 8.96
C HIS A 26 14.57 -6.38 10.19
N GLU A 27 14.35 -5.16 10.69
CA GLU A 27 14.99 -4.71 11.92
C GLU A 27 14.56 -5.55 13.12
N GLU A 28 13.27 -5.79 13.32
CA GLU A 28 12.78 -6.61 14.44
C GLU A 28 13.19 -8.09 14.37
N GLN A 29 13.40 -8.61 13.16
CA GLN A 29 13.92 -9.96 12.95
C GLN A 29 15.45 -10.06 13.06
N GLY A 30 16.14 -8.92 13.23
CA GLY A 30 17.59 -8.86 13.31
C GLY A 30 18.33 -9.08 11.98
N THR A 31 17.62 -9.06 10.85
CA THR A 31 18.20 -9.15 9.50
C THR A 31 18.64 -7.77 8.97
N MET A 32 18.20 -6.71 9.62
CA MET A 32 18.67 -5.33 9.44
C MET A 32 19.06 -4.79 10.82
N SER A 33 20.19 -4.10 10.93
CA SER A 33 20.56 -3.46 12.21
C SER A 33 19.67 -2.25 12.50
N ALA A 34 19.59 -1.88 13.79
CA ALA A 34 18.84 -0.67 14.18
C ALA A 34 19.42 0.60 13.54
N ASP A 35 20.74 0.67 13.39
CA ASP A 35 21.45 1.81 12.77
C ASP A 35 21.14 1.88 11.26
N ASP A 36 21.11 0.73 10.57
CA ASP A 36 20.74 0.67 9.15
C ASP A 36 19.29 1.06 8.94
N TYR A 37 18.38 0.57 9.79
CA TYR A 37 16.96 0.96 9.74
C TYR A 37 16.78 2.47 9.99
N HIS A 38 17.48 3.01 10.99
CA HIS A 38 17.44 4.46 11.26
C HIS A 38 17.93 5.27 10.06
N THR A 39 19.05 4.87 9.47
CA THR A 39 19.60 5.54 8.27
C THR A 39 18.61 5.48 7.10
N TYR A 40 17.97 4.32 6.88
CA TYR A 40 16.97 4.14 5.84
C TYR A 40 15.73 5.02 6.08
N TYR A 41 15.27 5.10 7.33
CA TYR A 41 14.15 5.94 7.73
C TYR A 41 14.43 7.44 7.55
N GLU A 42 15.64 7.90 7.92
CA GLU A 42 16.05 9.30 7.70
C GLU A 42 16.17 9.64 6.21
N LEU A 43 16.69 8.72 5.41
CA LEU A 43 16.72 8.89 3.95
C LEU A 43 15.31 9.02 3.37
N PHE A 44 14.40 8.16 3.80
CA PHE A 44 12.98 8.23 3.41
C PHE A 44 12.38 9.60 3.75
N ASN A 45 12.54 10.06 5.00
CA ASN A 45 12.04 11.36 5.43
C ASN A 45 12.61 12.49 4.59
N ALA A 46 13.91 12.47 4.33
CA ALA A 46 14.57 13.46 3.49
C ALA A 46 14.00 13.48 2.06
N MET A 47 13.70 12.30 1.49
CA MET A 47 13.12 12.18 0.15
C MET A 47 11.68 12.72 0.10
N VAL A 48 10.80 12.32 1.03
CA VAL A 48 9.38 12.74 1.04
C VAL A 48 9.21 14.23 1.32
N MET A 49 10.17 14.84 2.04
CA MET A 49 10.16 16.28 2.31
C MET A 49 10.55 17.12 1.10
N THR A 50 11.13 16.53 0.06
CA THR A 50 11.50 17.30 -1.12
C THR A 50 10.27 17.71 -1.94
N PRO A 51 10.24 18.92 -2.53
CA PRO A 51 9.12 19.35 -3.37
C PRO A 51 9.00 18.55 -4.69
N TYR A 52 10.00 17.75 -5.01
CA TYR A 52 10.05 16.91 -6.20
C TYR A 52 9.58 15.49 -5.97
N PHE A 53 9.35 15.09 -4.71
CA PHE A 53 8.81 13.77 -4.41
C PHE A 53 7.32 13.71 -4.76
N PRO A 54 6.90 12.78 -5.63
CA PRO A 54 5.51 12.67 -6.04
C PRO A 54 4.66 12.15 -4.88
N LYS A 55 3.91 13.04 -4.26
CA LYS A 55 2.94 12.64 -3.24
C LYS A 55 1.77 11.94 -3.92
N PRO A 56 1.27 10.84 -3.35
CA PRO A 56 0.08 10.18 -3.87
C PRO A 56 -1.15 11.06 -3.65
N ASP A 57 -2.05 11.09 -4.64
CA ASP A 57 -3.36 11.77 -4.50
C ASP A 57 -4.36 10.94 -3.70
N VAL A 58 -4.22 9.63 -3.73
CA VAL A 58 -5.06 8.66 -3.02
C VAL A 58 -4.30 7.34 -2.86
N LEU A 59 -4.50 6.68 -1.74
CA LEU A 59 -4.10 5.30 -1.52
C LEU A 59 -5.35 4.41 -1.56
N ILE A 60 -5.33 3.39 -2.41
CA ILE A 60 -6.38 2.38 -2.48
C ILE A 60 -5.90 1.17 -1.71
N TYR A 61 -6.56 0.88 -0.59
CA TYR A 61 -6.26 -0.26 0.24
C TYR A 61 -7.24 -1.39 -0.03
N LEU A 62 -6.73 -2.48 -0.59
CA LEU A 62 -7.52 -3.70 -0.83
C LEU A 62 -7.51 -4.52 0.45
N GLU A 63 -8.67 -4.68 1.07
CA GLU A 63 -8.80 -5.43 2.32
C GLU A 63 -9.65 -6.69 2.14
N CYS A 64 -9.28 -7.73 2.88
CA CYS A 64 -10.04 -8.96 3.02
C CYS A 64 -9.64 -9.64 4.32
N ASP A 65 -10.32 -10.72 4.67
CA ASP A 65 -9.97 -11.53 5.84
C ASP A 65 -8.63 -12.26 5.65
N TYR A 66 -7.96 -12.55 6.77
CA TYR A 66 -6.67 -13.25 6.76
C TYR A 66 -6.74 -14.60 6.02
N ASP A 67 -7.80 -15.38 6.26
CA ASP A 67 -7.95 -16.69 5.63
C ASP A 67 -8.07 -16.59 4.11
N GLU A 68 -8.77 -15.56 3.60
CA GLU A 68 -8.85 -15.26 2.17
C GLU A 68 -7.48 -14.90 1.58
N VAL A 69 -6.65 -14.16 2.31
CA VAL A 69 -5.27 -13.85 1.88
C VAL A 69 -4.47 -15.14 1.70
N ILE A 70 -4.56 -16.05 2.66
CA ILE A 70 -3.84 -17.33 2.61
C ILE A 70 -4.34 -18.20 1.46
N ASP A 71 -5.64 -18.29 1.27
CA ASP A 71 -6.23 -19.05 0.15
C ASP A 71 -5.75 -18.52 -1.20
N ARG A 72 -5.70 -17.21 -1.39
CA ARG A 72 -5.17 -16.58 -2.62
C ARG A 72 -3.68 -16.83 -2.82
N ILE A 73 -2.88 -16.83 -1.76
CA ILE A 73 -1.45 -17.19 -1.83
C ILE A 73 -1.30 -18.64 -2.28
N GLN A 74 -2.09 -19.56 -1.73
CA GLN A 74 -2.06 -20.97 -2.09
C GLN A 74 -2.51 -21.20 -3.55
N GLN A 75 -3.60 -20.55 -3.96
CA GLN A 75 -4.12 -20.63 -5.34
C GLN A 75 -3.11 -20.09 -6.36
N ARG A 76 -2.39 -19.02 -6.02
CA ARG A 76 -1.33 -18.45 -6.88
C ARG A 76 -0.16 -19.40 -7.05
N GLY A 77 0.12 -20.27 -6.09
CA GLY A 77 1.00 -21.41 -6.23
C GLY A 77 2.49 -21.09 -6.36
N ARG A 78 2.96 -19.95 -5.83
CA ARG A 78 4.39 -19.60 -5.86
C ARG A 78 5.15 -20.35 -4.78
N ASP A 79 6.12 -21.16 -5.15
CA ASP A 79 6.89 -22.02 -4.23
C ASP A 79 7.47 -21.27 -3.03
N MET A 80 8.00 -20.06 -3.26
CA MET A 80 8.56 -19.24 -2.18
C MET A 80 7.50 -18.82 -1.16
N GLU A 81 6.27 -18.60 -1.59
CA GLU A 81 5.17 -18.14 -0.74
C GLU A 81 4.53 -19.31 0.02
N ILE A 82 4.31 -20.44 -0.65
CA ILE A 82 3.74 -21.66 -0.06
C ILE A 82 4.62 -22.21 1.06
N ASN A 83 5.94 -22.14 0.89
CA ASN A 83 6.91 -22.65 1.86
C ASN A 83 7.26 -21.64 2.96
N THR A 84 6.65 -20.46 2.96
CA THR A 84 6.87 -19.45 3.99
C THR A 84 6.10 -19.82 5.27
N ASP A 85 6.74 -19.61 6.42
CA ASP A 85 6.14 -19.84 7.74
C ASP A 85 4.79 -19.09 7.85
N PRO A 86 3.69 -19.76 8.21
CA PRO A 86 2.38 -19.12 8.43
C PRO A 86 2.43 -17.97 9.45
N GLU A 87 3.34 -18.03 10.42
CA GLU A 87 3.49 -16.95 11.41
C GLU A 87 4.04 -15.65 10.77
N TYR A 88 4.86 -15.76 9.71
CA TYR A 88 5.29 -14.62 8.93
C TYR A 88 4.09 -13.88 8.31
N TRP A 89 3.17 -14.62 7.70
CA TRP A 89 1.96 -14.05 7.08
C TRP A 89 1.05 -13.38 8.09
N ARG A 90 0.89 -13.97 9.27
CA ARG A 90 0.09 -13.38 10.36
C ARG A 90 0.68 -12.06 10.84
N LYS A 91 2.00 -12.02 11.02
CA LYS A 91 2.71 -10.80 11.42
C LYS A 91 2.58 -9.72 10.35
N LEU A 92 2.76 -10.09 9.10
CA LEU A 92 2.64 -9.17 7.97
C LEU A 92 1.23 -8.60 7.85
N PHE A 93 0.20 -9.45 7.92
CA PHE A 93 -1.20 -9.05 7.89
C PHE A 93 -1.53 -8.04 8.99
N LYS A 94 -1.16 -8.35 10.23
CA LYS A 94 -1.38 -7.47 11.37
C LYS A 94 -0.64 -6.13 11.24
N ARG A 95 0.54 -6.12 10.61
CA ARG A 95 1.27 -4.88 10.33
C ARG A 95 0.55 -4.01 9.33
N TYR A 96 0.03 -4.60 8.26
CA TYR A 96 -0.77 -3.87 7.29
C TYR A 96 -2.01 -3.24 7.90
N GLU A 97 -2.72 -3.96 8.77
CA GLU A 97 -3.87 -3.41 9.51
C GLU A 97 -3.47 -2.21 10.40
N ASN A 98 -2.39 -2.34 11.14
CA ASN A 98 -1.90 -1.26 11.99
C ASN A 98 -1.41 -0.05 11.17
N TRP A 99 -0.69 -0.32 10.09
CA TRP A 99 -0.15 0.70 9.21
C TRP A 99 -1.25 1.52 8.55
N ILE A 100 -2.22 0.87 7.92
CA ILE A 100 -3.30 1.57 7.23
C ILE A 100 -4.19 2.40 8.15
N ASN A 101 -4.32 1.98 9.42
CA ASN A 101 -5.07 2.74 10.42
C ASN A 101 -4.35 4.03 10.85
N ASN A 102 -3.05 4.11 10.67
CA ASN A 102 -2.22 5.26 11.03
C ASN A 102 -1.72 6.05 9.81
N PHE A 103 -1.95 5.54 8.59
CA PHE A 103 -1.50 6.18 7.36
C PHE A 103 -2.24 7.51 7.12
N ASN A 104 -1.48 8.58 6.86
CA ASN A 104 -2.00 9.94 6.75
C ASN A 104 -1.35 10.79 5.65
N ALA A 105 -0.50 10.19 4.80
CA ALA A 105 0.18 10.94 3.74
C ALA A 105 -0.77 11.42 2.62
N CYS A 106 -1.88 10.71 2.42
CA CYS A 106 -2.97 11.08 1.51
C CYS A 106 -4.28 10.41 1.94
N PRO A 107 -5.43 10.76 1.35
CA PRO A 107 -6.69 10.05 1.59
C PRO A 107 -6.59 8.57 1.28
N VAL A 108 -7.27 7.74 2.08
CA VAL A 108 -7.35 6.28 1.89
C VAL A 108 -8.76 5.89 1.44
N VAL A 109 -8.84 5.13 0.36
CA VAL A 109 -10.06 4.44 -0.07
C VAL A 109 -9.89 2.96 0.24
N ARG A 110 -10.68 2.44 1.18
CA ARG A 110 -10.69 1.01 1.50
C ARG A 110 -11.69 0.28 0.64
N LEU A 111 -11.28 -0.84 0.06
CA LEU A 111 -12.09 -1.71 -0.78
C LEU A 111 -12.02 -3.12 -0.23
N ASN A 112 -13.17 -3.64 0.21
CA ASN A 112 -13.29 -5.06 0.51
C ASN A 112 -13.35 -5.84 -0.80
N ILE A 113 -12.30 -6.59 -1.10
CA ILE A 113 -12.19 -7.31 -2.37
C ILE A 113 -13.19 -8.46 -2.54
N ASN A 114 -13.85 -8.88 -1.46
CA ASN A 114 -14.89 -9.90 -1.52
C ASN A 114 -16.24 -9.35 -2.04
N GLU A 115 -16.38 -8.03 -2.13
CA GLU A 115 -17.58 -7.37 -2.65
C GLU A 115 -17.56 -7.19 -4.18
N TYR A 116 -16.42 -7.48 -4.82
CA TYR A 116 -16.22 -7.22 -6.24
C TYR A 116 -15.68 -8.45 -6.96
N ASP A 117 -16.34 -8.86 -8.03
CA ASP A 117 -15.85 -9.90 -8.94
C ASP A 117 -15.20 -9.27 -10.17
N ILE A 118 -13.92 -8.90 -10.03
CA ILE A 118 -13.14 -8.29 -11.11
C ILE A 118 -12.84 -9.23 -12.28
N HIS A 119 -13.16 -10.51 -12.19
CA HIS A 119 -12.94 -11.48 -13.28
C HIS A 119 -14.19 -11.66 -14.13
N GLU A 120 -15.37 -11.61 -13.52
CA GLU A 120 -16.62 -11.87 -14.21
C GLU A 120 -17.43 -10.58 -14.49
N ASP A 121 -17.28 -9.54 -13.64
CA ASP A 121 -18.04 -8.30 -13.74
C ASP A 121 -17.17 -7.06 -13.52
N LEU A 122 -16.52 -6.59 -14.59
CA LEU A 122 -15.71 -5.36 -14.54
C LEU A 122 -16.56 -4.11 -14.27
N ASP A 123 -17.83 -4.10 -14.66
CA ASP A 123 -18.73 -2.95 -14.47
C ASP A 123 -19.07 -2.74 -12.98
N SER A 124 -18.88 -3.78 -12.15
CA SER A 124 -19.01 -3.68 -10.69
C SER A 124 -18.03 -2.67 -10.07
N LEU A 125 -16.95 -2.32 -10.77
CA LEU A 125 -15.95 -1.37 -10.33
C LEU A 125 -16.29 0.09 -10.63
N ASP A 126 -17.27 0.38 -11.48
CA ASP A 126 -17.63 1.76 -11.86
C ASP A 126 -17.92 2.66 -10.65
N PRO A 127 -18.71 2.24 -9.65
CA PRO A 127 -18.95 3.05 -8.45
C PRO A 127 -17.67 3.31 -7.63
N VAL A 128 -16.73 2.38 -7.67
CA VAL A 128 -15.43 2.50 -6.99
C VAL A 128 -14.57 3.54 -7.70
N ILE A 129 -14.50 3.49 -9.03
CA ILE A 129 -13.77 4.44 -9.87
C ILE A 129 -14.31 5.85 -9.64
N ASP A 130 -15.63 6.01 -9.63
CA ASP A 130 -16.28 7.30 -9.34
C ASP A 130 -15.95 7.82 -7.96
N LYS A 131 -15.97 6.95 -6.94
CA LYS A 131 -15.58 7.31 -5.56
C LYS A 131 -14.13 7.78 -5.49
N ILE A 132 -13.21 7.05 -6.13
CA ILE A 132 -11.79 7.41 -6.18
C ILE A 132 -11.62 8.79 -6.86
N ALA A 133 -12.27 9.01 -7.99
CA ALA A 133 -12.22 10.28 -8.71
C ALA A 133 -12.73 11.45 -7.85
N GLN A 134 -13.80 11.26 -7.09
CA GLN A 134 -14.33 12.26 -6.15
C GLN A 134 -13.34 12.57 -5.03
N VAL A 135 -12.71 11.54 -4.44
CA VAL A 135 -11.72 11.72 -3.38
C VAL A 135 -10.50 12.50 -3.89
N ILE A 136 -9.96 12.14 -5.05
CA ILE A 136 -8.83 12.85 -5.68
C ILE A 136 -9.21 14.32 -5.94
N LYS A 137 -10.38 14.57 -6.49
CA LYS A 137 -10.85 15.94 -6.78
C LYS A 137 -10.97 16.77 -5.50
N ALA A 138 -11.54 16.21 -4.45
CA ALA A 138 -11.66 16.89 -3.16
C ALA A 138 -10.29 17.19 -2.53
N TYR A 139 -9.38 16.22 -2.55
CA TYR A 139 -8.05 16.36 -1.99
C TYR A 139 -7.24 17.46 -2.68
N ARG A 140 -7.21 17.47 -4.02
CA ARG A 140 -6.50 18.48 -4.81
C ARG A 140 -7.05 19.90 -4.62
N GLN A 141 -8.33 20.05 -4.33
CA GLN A 141 -8.94 21.36 -4.03
C GLN A 141 -8.48 21.94 -2.68
N VAL A 142 -8.10 21.09 -1.74
CA VAL A 142 -7.60 21.50 -0.41
C VAL A 142 -6.10 21.84 -0.48
N ASP A 143 -5.33 21.05 -1.22
CA ASP A 143 -3.87 21.19 -1.30
C ASP A 143 -3.41 22.40 -2.17
N THR A 144 -4.32 22.98 -2.96
CA THR A 144 -4.08 24.19 -3.77
C THR A 144 -4.33 25.49 -2.99
N ARG A 145 -4.59 25.44 -1.69
CA ARG A 145 -4.74 26.62 -0.80
C ARG A 145 -3.53 26.78 0.11
#